data_1c410c2f75193265fa98979e4140e0bb
#
_entry.id   1c410c2f75193265fa98979e4140e0bb
#
_cell.length_a   1.000
_cell.length_b   1.000
_cell.length_c   1.000
_cell.angle_alpha   90.00
_cell.angle_beta   90.00
_cell.angle_gamma   90.00
#
_symmetry.space_group_name_H-M   'P 1'
#
loop_
_entity.id
_entity.type
_entity.pdbx_description
1 polymer ?
#
loop_
_entity_poly.entity_id
_entity_poly.type
_entity_poly.pdbx_seq_one_letter_code
_entity_poly.pdbx_strand_id
1 'polypeptide(L)'
;MLSQKDLFKSAVLNAVNQFKIENKIDCPEIDEKLVRVENPPRPEMGDLGSPMFPFAKMFRMAPPAIAASVAQSLKKSAENDASLASLGEFDAAGPYVNIKLNKAASASGILASIVSQGENYGSFDSAGKKPLEGQRIMVEFSSPNTNKPLHLGHLRNDALGESVSRILKKAGAEVFKVDLINNRGIHICKSMLAYKLFHEAKNETPESLGMK
;
A
#
# COMPACT_ATOMS: atom_id res chain seq x y z
N MET A 1 2.81 14.17 -2.93
CA MET A 1 1.42 14.68 -2.76
C MET A 1 0.80 13.94 -1.58
N LEU A 2 0.19 14.65 -0.64
CA LEU A 2 -0.51 14.04 0.49
C LEU A 2 -1.65 13.14 -0.03
N SER A 3 -1.83 11.98 0.58
CA SER A 3 -2.97 11.12 0.26
C SER A 3 -4.26 11.76 0.77
N GLN A 4 -5.41 11.36 0.22
CA GLN A 4 -6.71 11.82 0.73
C GLN A 4 -6.90 11.50 2.21
N LYS A 5 -6.32 10.38 2.66
CA LYS A 5 -6.31 9.98 4.06
C LYS A 5 -5.51 10.96 4.91
N ASP A 6 -4.35 11.43 4.42
CA ASP A 6 -3.51 12.42 5.13
C ASP A 6 -4.21 13.79 5.16
N LEU A 7 -4.84 14.20 4.05
CA LEU A 7 -5.61 15.45 3.99
C LEU A 7 -6.79 15.44 4.96
N PHE A 8 -7.56 14.33 5.00
CA PHE A 8 -8.64 14.18 5.95
C PHE A 8 -8.14 14.17 7.40
N LYS A 9 -7.04 13.47 7.68
CA LYS A 9 -6.40 13.45 9.00
C LYS A 9 -6.01 14.84 9.46
N SER A 10 -5.35 15.62 8.60
CA SER A 10 -4.95 16.99 8.90
C SER A 10 -6.16 17.91 9.11
N ALA A 11 -7.21 17.75 8.31
CA ALA A 11 -8.45 18.51 8.47
C ALA A 11 -9.11 18.22 9.83
N VAL A 12 -9.22 16.94 10.21
CA VAL A 12 -9.77 16.55 11.52
C VAL A 12 -8.91 17.08 12.66
N LEU A 13 -7.59 17.00 12.58
CA LEU A 13 -6.68 17.54 13.60
C LEU A 13 -6.86 19.04 13.80
N ASN A 14 -6.96 19.79 12.70
CA ASN A 14 -7.21 21.22 12.75
C ASN A 14 -8.57 21.56 13.38
N ALA A 15 -9.61 20.83 12.99
CA ALA A 15 -10.96 21.03 13.53
C ALA A 15 -11.05 20.69 15.03
N VAL A 16 -10.37 19.64 15.48
CA VAL A 16 -10.29 19.25 16.90
C VAL A 16 -9.53 20.32 17.70
N ASN A 17 -8.41 20.84 17.17
CA ASN A 17 -7.67 21.95 17.80
C ASN A 17 -8.51 23.23 17.87
N GLN A 18 -9.22 23.58 16.80
CA GLN A 18 -10.11 24.73 16.79
C GLN A 18 -11.24 24.56 17.83
N PHE A 19 -11.87 23.40 17.90
CA PHE A 19 -12.88 23.07 18.89
C PHE A 19 -12.36 23.23 20.33
N LYS A 20 -11.12 22.78 20.60
CA LYS A 20 -10.43 23.00 21.89
C LYS A 20 -10.34 24.47 22.25
N ILE A 21 -9.91 25.32 21.28
CA ILE A 21 -9.73 26.76 21.49
C ILE A 21 -11.08 27.44 21.73
N GLU A 22 -12.07 27.19 20.90
CA GLU A 22 -13.41 27.79 20.98
C GLU A 22 -14.12 27.49 22.30
N ASN A 23 -13.95 26.27 22.81
CA ASN A 23 -14.55 25.85 24.09
C ASN A 23 -13.64 26.08 25.30
N LYS A 24 -12.48 26.76 25.12
CA LYS A 24 -11.51 27.05 26.19
C LYS A 24 -11.15 25.81 27.03
N ILE A 25 -10.97 24.66 26.35
CA ILE A 25 -10.66 23.40 27.02
C ILE A 25 -9.19 23.41 27.41
N ASP A 26 -8.94 23.33 28.72
CA ASP A 26 -7.59 23.24 29.25
C ASP A 26 -7.12 21.77 29.20
N CYS A 27 -6.37 21.45 28.15
CA CYS A 27 -5.76 20.13 27.95
C CYS A 27 -4.43 20.28 27.19
N PRO A 28 -3.52 19.29 27.26
CA PRO A 28 -2.27 19.30 26.51
C PRO A 28 -2.47 19.48 25.00
N GLU A 29 -1.39 19.78 24.30
CA GLU A 29 -1.40 19.82 22.83
C GLU A 29 -1.84 18.46 22.28
N ILE A 30 -2.66 18.49 21.23
CA ILE A 30 -3.23 17.29 20.65
C ILE A 30 -2.19 16.64 19.74
N ASP A 31 -1.69 15.47 20.16
CA ASP A 31 -0.76 14.67 19.32
C ASP A 31 -1.52 14.17 18.07
N GLU A 32 -0.92 14.41 16.91
CA GLU A 32 -1.43 13.93 15.62
C GLU A 32 -1.70 12.41 15.61
N LYS A 33 -0.96 11.64 16.42
CA LYS A 33 -1.14 10.19 16.57
C LYS A 33 -2.49 9.79 17.16
N LEU A 34 -3.16 10.71 17.87
CA LEU A 34 -4.50 10.49 18.41
C LEU A 34 -5.58 10.53 17.32
N VAL A 35 -5.33 11.25 16.22
CA VAL A 35 -6.22 11.29 15.07
C VAL A 35 -5.98 10.05 14.21
N ARG A 36 -6.84 9.06 14.38
CA ARG A 36 -6.81 7.84 13.57
C ARG A 36 -7.79 7.99 12.41
N VAL A 37 -7.43 7.45 11.25
CA VAL A 37 -8.31 7.41 10.08
C VAL A 37 -8.50 5.95 9.68
N GLU A 38 -9.75 5.53 9.66
CA GLU A 38 -10.20 4.16 9.42
C GLU A 38 -11.22 4.12 8.27
N ASN A 39 -11.39 2.97 7.66
CA ASN A 39 -12.49 2.77 6.73
C ASN A 39 -13.75 2.39 7.51
N PRO A 40 -14.88 3.11 7.33
CA PRO A 40 -16.12 2.75 7.96
C PRO A 40 -16.57 1.32 7.58
N PRO A 41 -17.26 0.60 8.47
CA PRO A 41 -17.68 -0.78 8.22
C PRO A 41 -18.77 -0.90 7.15
N ARG A 42 -19.45 0.19 6.81
CA ARG A 42 -20.53 0.23 5.82
C ARG A 42 -20.34 1.41 4.88
N PRO A 43 -20.51 1.21 3.55
CA PRO A 43 -20.29 2.26 2.54
C PRO A 43 -21.18 3.50 2.70
N GLU A 44 -22.39 3.34 3.24
CA GLU A 44 -23.30 4.46 3.49
C GLU A 44 -22.79 5.43 4.56
N MET A 45 -21.87 4.99 5.41
CA MET A 45 -21.26 5.84 6.45
C MET A 45 -20.17 6.77 5.90
N GLY A 46 -19.77 6.63 4.64
CA GLY A 46 -18.71 7.39 4.01
C GLY A 46 -17.50 6.52 3.61
N ASP A 47 -16.48 7.16 3.06
CA ASP A 47 -15.28 6.48 2.57
C ASP A 47 -14.18 6.40 3.65
N LEU A 48 -14.05 7.43 4.51
CA LEU A 48 -13.12 7.47 5.63
C LEU A 48 -13.83 7.95 6.89
N GLY A 49 -13.36 7.50 8.05
CA GLY A 49 -13.88 7.89 9.36
C GLY A 49 -12.76 8.10 10.38
N SER A 50 -13.01 9.00 11.33
CA SER A 50 -12.10 9.25 12.45
C SER A 50 -12.87 9.13 13.78
N PRO A 51 -12.46 8.20 14.68
CA PRO A 51 -13.10 8.02 15.96
C PRO A 51 -12.74 9.14 16.94
N MET A 52 -13.75 9.66 17.64
CA MET A 52 -13.58 10.72 18.65
C MET A 52 -13.38 10.18 20.08
N PHE A 53 -13.31 8.87 20.27
CA PHE A 53 -13.04 8.26 21.59
C PHE A 53 -11.76 8.75 22.26
N PRO A 54 -10.62 8.95 21.56
CA PRO A 54 -9.41 9.43 22.21
C PRO A 54 -9.57 10.79 22.92
N PHE A 55 -10.49 11.61 22.43
CA PHE A 55 -10.71 12.98 22.92
C PHE A 55 -11.73 13.06 24.07
N ALA A 56 -12.53 12.01 24.29
CA ALA A 56 -13.61 12.01 25.27
C ALA A 56 -13.15 12.37 26.70
N LYS A 57 -12.05 11.76 27.13
CA LYS A 57 -11.47 12.00 28.47
C LYS A 57 -10.82 13.39 28.55
N MET A 58 -10.15 13.82 27.49
CA MET A 58 -9.47 15.12 27.44
C MET A 58 -10.47 16.28 27.45
N PHE A 59 -11.56 16.14 26.70
CA PHE A 59 -12.58 17.19 26.56
C PHE A 59 -13.72 17.06 27.58
N ARG A 60 -13.74 15.96 28.37
CA ARG A 60 -14.80 15.62 29.32
C ARG A 60 -16.20 15.66 28.67
N MET A 61 -16.26 15.19 27.45
CA MET A 61 -17.48 15.18 26.63
C MET A 61 -17.72 13.78 26.02
N ALA A 62 -18.98 13.49 25.73
CA ALA A 62 -19.34 12.24 25.04
C ALA A 62 -18.79 12.24 23.61
N PRO A 63 -18.19 11.14 23.13
CA PRO A 63 -17.63 11.06 21.78
C PRO A 63 -18.59 11.46 20.65
N PRO A 64 -19.89 11.13 20.69
CA PRO A 64 -20.86 11.60 19.68
C PRO A 64 -21.03 13.12 19.65
N ALA A 65 -21.00 13.78 20.80
CA ALA A 65 -21.10 15.24 20.89
C ALA A 65 -19.86 15.92 20.29
N ILE A 66 -18.67 15.37 20.56
CA ILE A 66 -17.41 15.83 19.96
C ILE A 66 -17.46 15.64 18.44
N ALA A 67 -17.91 14.46 17.97
CA ALA A 67 -18.00 14.16 16.54
C ALA A 67 -18.95 15.12 15.82
N ALA A 68 -20.10 15.41 16.38
CA ALA A 68 -21.08 16.36 15.81
C ALA A 68 -20.49 17.77 15.69
N SER A 69 -19.83 18.25 16.75
CA SER A 69 -19.21 19.59 16.76
C SER A 69 -18.04 19.70 15.78
N VAL A 70 -17.15 18.70 15.74
CA VAL A 70 -16.01 18.66 14.82
C VAL A 70 -16.49 18.57 13.36
N ALA A 71 -17.49 17.73 13.06
CA ALA A 71 -18.06 17.65 11.72
C ALA A 71 -18.71 18.98 11.29
N GLN A 72 -19.38 19.68 12.20
CA GLN A 72 -19.95 21.01 11.93
C GLN A 72 -18.86 22.05 11.66
N SER A 73 -17.76 22.03 12.42
CA SER A 73 -16.60 22.89 12.19
C SER A 73 -15.98 22.62 10.81
N LEU A 74 -15.83 21.35 10.42
CA LEU A 74 -15.32 20.97 9.10
C LEU A 74 -16.25 21.45 7.96
N LYS A 75 -17.57 21.32 8.11
CA LYS A 75 -18.54 21.85 7.13
C LYS A 75 -18.37 23.35 6.95
N LYS A 76 -18.29 24.11 8.04
CA LYS A 76 -18.06 25.57 7.99
C LYS A 76 -16.72 25.94 7.37
N SER A 77 -15.67 25.22 7.71
CA SER A 77 -14.33 25.44 7.12
C SER A 77 -14.33 25.16 5.62
N ALA A 78 -15.07 24.15 5.16
CA ALA A 78 -15.21 23.84 3.74
C ALA A 78 -15.94 24.93 2.93
N GLU A 79 -16.80 25.75 3.56
CA GLU A 79 -17.44 26.89 2.90
C GLU A 79 -16.44 27.98 2.50
N ASN A 80 -15.31 28.08 3.23
CA ASN A 80 -14.30 29.12 3.04
C ASN A 80 -12.99 28.57 2.46
N ASP A 81 -12.82 27.25 2.36
CA ASP A 81 -11.63 26.60 1.84
C ASP A 81 -11.99 25.64 0.69
N ALA A 82 -11.71 26.08 -0.53
CA ALA A 82 -11.97 25.31 -1.75
C ALA A 82 -11.23 23.97 -1.77
N SER A 83 -10.05 23.85 -1.14
CA SER A 83 -9.29 22.61 -1.03
C SER A 83 -10.06 21.61 -0.17
N LEU A 84 -10.56 22.05 0.98
CA LEU A 84 -11.34 21.23 1.88
C LEU A 84 -12.71 20.86 1.28
N ALA A 85 -13.36 21.79 0.60
CA ALA A 85 -14.63 21.56 -0.14
C ALA A 85 -14.44 20.51 -1.25
N SER A 86 -13.32 20.55 -1.95
CA SER A 86 -13.02 19.59 -3.01
C SER A 86 -12.72 18.17 -2.51
N LEU A 87 -12.36 18.01 -1.23
CA LEU A 87 -12.07 16.72 -0.64
C LEU A 87 -13.34 15.86 -0.52
N GLY A 88 -14.46 16.43 -0.12
CA GLY A 88 -15.74 15.72 0.01
C GLY A 88 -16.69 16.33 1.02
N GLU A 89 -17.73 15.56 1.36
CA GLU A 89 -18.76 15.95 2.32
C GLU A 89 -18.45 15.33 3.69
N PHE A 90 -18.43 16.19 4.72
CA PHE A 90 -18.19 15.76 6.11
C PHE A 90 -19.50 15.50 6.83
N ASP A 91 -19.55 14.46 7.65
CA ASP A 91 -20.71 14.17 8.50
C ASP A 91 -20.31 13.46 9.80
N ALA A 92 -21.20 13.44 10.78
CA ALA A 92 -21.01 12.71 12.02
C ALA A 92 -21.95 11.49 12.08
N ALA A 93 -21.38 10.32 12.37
CA ALA A 93 -22.14 9.09 12.58
C ALA A 93 -21.78 8.51 13.95
N GLY A 94 -22.64 8.76 14.95
CA GLY A 94 -22.34 8.41 16.34
C GLY A 94 -21.04 9.04 16.81
N PRO A 95 -20.07 8.26 17.31
CA PRO A 95 -18.78 8.77 17.81
C PRO A 95 -17.73 9.03 16.72
N TYR A 96 -18.11 8.98 15.44
CA TYR A 96 -17.18 9.12 14.32
C TYR A 96 -17.46 10.38 13.52
N VAL A 97 -16.40 11.07 13.12
CA VAL A 97 -16.41 12.06 12.04
C VAL A 97 -16.07 11.34 10.75
N ASN A 98 -16.98 11.39 9.80
CA ASN A 98 -16.83 10.69 8.52
C ASN A 98 -16.73 11.68 7.37
N ILE A 99 -16.13 11.23 6.27
CA ILE A 99 -16.14 11.95 5.00
C ILE A 99 -16.59 11.03 3.87
N LYS A 100 -17.45 11.56 3.01
CA LYS A 100 -17.77 10.99 1.71
C LYS A 100 -16.96 11.74 0.67
N LEU A 101 -15.94 11.07 0.11
CA LEU A 101 -14.97 11.68 -0.80
C LEU A 101 -15.62 12.12 -2.11
N ASN A 102 -15.20 13.26 -2.61
CA ASN A 102 -15.53 13.68 -3.97
C ASN A 102 -14.74 12.82 -4.98
N LYS A 103 -15.38 11.78 -5.50
CA LYS A 103 -14.72 10.81 -6.40
C LYS A 103 -14.22 11.43 -7.69
N ALA A 104 -14.92 12.43 -8.21
CA ALA A 104 -14.51 13.12 -9.45
C ALA A 104 -13.24 13.96 -9.22
N ALA A 105 -13.21 14.77 -8.17
CA ALA A 105 -12.04 15.56 -7.80
C ALA A 105 -10.85 14.65 -7.47
N SER A 106 -11.11 13.56 -6.74
CA SER A 106 -10.12 12.54 -6.38
C SER A 106 -9.50 11.88 -7.61
N ALA A 107 -10.32 11.42 -8.54
CA ALA A 107 -9.87 10.81 -9.78
C ALA A 107 -9.07 11.79 -10.64
N SER A 108 -9.55 13.02 -10.78
CA SER A 108 -8.85 14.08 -11.52
C SER A 108 -7.46 14.37 -10.92
N GLY A 109 -7.35 14.48 -9.59
CA GLY A 109 -6.09 14.70 -8.91
C GLY A 109 -5.10 13.54 -9.07
N ILE A 110 -5.58 12.29 -8.98
CA ILE A 110 -4.77 11.09 -9.19
C ILE A 110 -4.28 11.03 -10.64
N LEU A 111 -5.15 11.24 -11.61
CA LEU A 111 -4.80 11.22 -13.03
C LEU A 111 -3.79 12.32 -13.38
N ALA A 112 -3.99 13.54 -12.88
CA ALA A 112 -3.03 14.62 -13.04
C ALA A 112 -1.66 14.27 -12.44
N SER A 113 -1.64 13.60 -11.27
CA SER A 113 -0.41 13.15 -10.64
C SER A 113 0.29 12.05 -11.44
N ILE A 114 -0.47 11.10 -12.00
CA ILE A 114 0.08 10.05 -12.87
C ILE A 114 0.74 10.67 -14.10
N VAL A 115 0.04 11.59 -14.76
CA VAL A 115 0.54 12.24 -15.97
C VAL A 115 1.78 13.08 -15.67
N SER A 116 1.79 13.85 -14.59
CA SER A 116 2.91 14.74 -14.24
C SER A 116 4.15 13.98 -13.75
N GLN A 117 3.99 12.89 -13.02
CA GLN A 117 5.09 12.11 -12.47
C GLN A 117 5.58 11.00 -13.41
N GLY A 118 4.74 10.58 -14.38
CA GLY A 118 5.07 9.53 -15.32
C GLY A 118 5.54 8.25 -14.60
N GLU A 119 6.71 7.77 -14.99
CA GLU A 119 7.31 6.56 -14.40
C GLU A 119 7.64 6.68 -12.91
N ASN A 120 7.73 7.89 -12.37
CA ASN A 120 8.01 8.11 -10.95
C ASN A 120 6.77 8.03 -10.06
N TYR A 121 5.55 7.98 -10.65
CA TYR A 121 4.34 7.85 -9.86
C TYR A 121 4.36 6.61 -8.97
N GLY A 122 4.08 6.80 -7.67
CA GLY A 122 4.11 5.75 -6.65
C GLY A 122 5.50 5.34 -6.15
N SER A 123 6.57 6.03 -6.58
CA SER A 123 7.94 5.74 -6.12
C SER A 123 8.27 6.39 -4.78
N PHE A 124 7.53 7.43 -4.37
CA PHE A 124 7.84 8.25 -3.21
C PHE A 124 6.71 8.16 -2.17
N ASP A 125 7.08 8.21 -0.91
CA ASP A 125 6.14 8.37 0.21
C ASP A 125 5.60 9.81 0.29
N SER A 126 4.76 10.08 1.28
CA SER A 126 4.20 11.43 1.52
C SER A 126 5.26 12.49 1.85
N ALA A 127 6.44 12.08 2.32
CA ALA A 127 7.57 12.95 2.61
C ALA A 127 8.51 13.15 1.40
N GLY A 128 8.18 12.57 0.24
CA GLY A 128 9.01 12.66 -0.97
C GLY A 128 10.25 11.78 -0.94
N LYS A 129 10.29 10.77 -0.07
CA LYS A 129 11.40 9.81 0.02
C LYS A 129 11.01 8.47 -0.58
N LYS A 130 11.98 7.75 -1.12
CA LYS A 130 11.77 6.36 -1.52
C LYS A 130 11.85 5.46 -0.28
N PRO A 131 10.81 4.65 0.01
CA PRO A 131 10.71 3.90 1.26
C PRO A 131 11.87 2.94 1.54
N LEU A 132 12.49 2.42 0.47
CA LEU A 132 13.57 1.43 0.55
C LEU A 132 14.91 1.95 0.02
N GLU A 133 15.10 3.28 -0.04
CA GLU A 133 16.34 3.88 -0.50
C GLU A 133 17.53 3.44 0.37
N GLY A 134 18.61 3.03 -0.28
CA GLY A 134 19.82 2.52 0.37
C GLY A 134 19.75 1.07 0.85
N GLN A 135 18.62 0.39 0.71
CA GLN A 135 18.52 -1.03 1.04
C GLN A 135 18.95 -1.90 -0.15
N ARG A 136 19.71 -2.96 0.17
CA ARG A 136 20.10 -4.00 -0.78
C ARG A 136 19.28 -5.25 -0.50
N ILE A 137 18.49 -5.70 -1.48
CA ILE A 137 17.54 -6.81 -1.33
C ILE A 137 17.82 -7.86 -2.41
N MET A 138 18.02 -9.11 -1.97
CA MET A 138 18.14 -10.26 -2.86
C MET A 138 16.76 -10.93 -2.98
N VAL A 139 16.34 -11.21 -4.21
CA VAL A 139 15.11 -11.95 -4.50
C VAL A 139 15.47 -13.19 -5.28
N GLU A 140 15.30 -14.35 -4.63
CA GLU A 140 15.51 -15.66 -5.27
C GLU A 140 14.16 -16.14 -5.83
N PHE A 141 14.16 -16.52 -7.11
CA PHE A 141 12.99 -17.10 -7.76
C PHE A 141 13.42 -17.92 -8.98
N SER A 142 12.46 -18.53 -9.70
CA SER A 142 12.72 -19.54 -10.73
C SER A 142 13.22 -20.85 -10.13
N SER A 143 14.50 -21.08 -10.05
CA SER A 143 15.17 -22.21 -9.39
C SER A 143 14.57 -23.60 -9.76
N PRO A 144 14.33 -23.91 -11.05
CA PRO A 144 13.75 -25.18 -11.44
C PRO A 144 14.78 -26.32 -11.34
N ASN A 145 14.28 -27.55 -11.17
CA ASN A 145 15.14 -28.72 -11.31
C ASN A 145 15.52 -28.90 -12.78
N THR A 146 16.82 -29.01 -13.07
CA THR A 146 17.37 -29.08 -14.43
C THR A 146 16.98 -30.35 -15.20
N ASN A 147 16.52 -31.40 -14.50
CA ASN A 147 16.16 -32.70 -15.08
C ASN A 147 14.65 -32.88 -15.31
N LYS A 148 13.86 -31.81 -15.22
CA LYS A 148 12.40 -31.86 -15.40
C LYS A 148 11.93 -30.74 -16.32
N PRO A 149 10.87 -30.96 -17.11
CA PRO A 149 10.28 -29.91 -17.89
C PRO A 149 9.64 -28.86 -16.98
N LEU A 150 9.58 -27.61 -17.45
CA LEU A 150 8.90 -26.53 -16.77
C LEU A 150 7.39 -26.76 -16.76
N HIS A 151 6.70 -26.29 -15.74
CA HIS A 151 5.26 -26.35 -15.61
C HIS A 151 4.71 -25.03 -15.06
N LEU A 152 3.37 -24.89 -15.03
CA LEU A 152 2.69 -23.66 -14.60
C LEU A 152 3.14 -23.14 -13.22
N GLY A 153 3.59 -24.04 -12.32
CA GLY A 153 4.14 -23.63 -11.02
C GLY A 153 5.43 -22.81 -11.15
N HIS A 154 6.31 -23.17 -12.10
CA HIS A 154 7.53 -22.39 -12.37
C HIS A 154 7.17 -21.04 -12.98
N LEU A 155 6.29 -21.01 -13.97
CA LEU A 155 5.82 -19.75 -14.59
C LEU A 155 5.20 -18.78 -13.56
N ARG A 156 4.39 -19.32 -12.62
CA ARG A 156 3.84 -18.54 -11.53
C ARG A 156 4.95 -17.97 -10.63
N ASN A 157 5.94 -18.78 -10.28
CA ASN A 157 7.06 -18.36 -9.45
C ASN A 157 7.87 -17.25 -10.13
N ASP A 158 8.12 -17.39 -11.43
CA ASP A 158 8.83 -16.39 -12.24
C ASP A 158 8.06 -15.07 -12.29
N ALA A 159 6.75 -15.13 -12.55
CA ALA A 159 5.91 -13.94 -12.59
C ALA A 159 5.85 -13.23 -11.23
N LEU A 160 5.76 -13.97 -10.13
CA LEU A 160 5.76 -13.42 -8.77
C LEU A 160 7.10 -12.80 -8.42
N GLY A 161 8.21 -13.51 -8.65
CA GLY A 161 9.56 -13.04 -8.35
C GLY A 161 9.92 -11.77 -9.12
N GLU A 162 9.60 -11.73 -10.41
CA GLU A 162 9.80 -10.55 -11.25
C GLU A 162 8.93 -9.37 -10.78
N SER A 163 7.65 -9.60 -10.46
CA SER A 163 6.74 -8.56 -9.99
C SER A 163 7.21 -7.96 -8.66
N VAL A 164 7.58 -8.80 -7.70
CA VAL A 164 8.12 -8.36 -6.40
C VAL A 164 9.41 -7.57 -6.61
N SER A 165 10.32 -8.06 -7.45
CA SER A 165 11.58 -7.38 -7.75
C SER A 165 11.36 -5.97 -8.33
N ARG A 166 10.38 -5.82 -9.24
CA ARG A 166 10.01 -4.51 -9.80
C ARG A 166 9.44 -3.56 -8.77
N ILE A 167 8.57 -4.05 -7.87
CA ILE A 167 7.98 -3.25 -6.80
C ILE A 167 9.06 -2.75 -5.84
N LEU A 168 9.96 -3.64 -5.40
CA LEU A 168 11.05 -3.29 -4.51
C LEU A 168 12.01 -2.27 -5.14
N LYS A 169 12.35 -2.47 -6.43
CA LYS A 169 13.16 -1.50 -7.18
C LYS A 169 12.46 -0.14 -7.31
N LYS A 170 11.16 -0.14 -7.56
CA LYS A 170 10.34 1.08 -7.61
C LYS A 170 10.33 1.82 -6.28
N ALA A 171 10.30 1.08 -5.17
CA ALA A 171 10.37 1.63 -3.82
C ALA A 171 11.78 2.14 -3.44
N GLY A 172 12.78 1.97 -4.32
CA GLY A 172 14.13 2.52 -4.15
C GLY A 172 15.20 1.55 -3.72
N ALA A 173 14.89 0.25 -3.56
CA ALA A 173 15.88 -0.75 -3.23
C ALA A 173 16.83 -1.06 -4.42
N GLU A 174 18.08 -1.39 -4.10
CA GLU A 174 18.99 -2.07 -5.01
C GLU A 174 18.64 -3.57 -5.00
N VAL A 175 18.05 -4.06 -6.09
CA VAL A 175 17.49 -5.42 -6.15
C VAL A 175 18.41 -6.33 -6.96
N PHE A 176 18.84 -7.43 -6.32
CA PHE A 176 19.60 -8.52 -6.94
C PHE A 176 18.65 -9.69 -7.17
N LYS A 177 18.39 -10.00 -8.43
CA LYS A 177 17.65 -11.20 -8.82
C LYS A 177 18.63 -12.35 -8.91
N VAL A 178 18.33 -13.45 -8.23
CA VAL A 178 19.17 -14.64 -8.20
C VAL A 178 18.35 -15.87 -8.51
N ASP A 179 19.02 -16.84 -9.11
CA ASP A 179 18.46 -18.15 -9.45
C ASP A 179 19.42 -19.23 -8.95
N LEU A 180 18.88 -20.25 -8.31
CA LEU A 180 19.62 -21.39 -7.84
C LEU A 180 19.55 -22.50 -8.89
N ILE A 181 20.66 -22.72 -9.60
CA ILE A 181 20.74 -23.81 -10.57
C ILE A 181 20.83 -25.14 -9.83
N ASN A 182 19.72 -25.86 -9.79
CA ASN A 182 19.62 -27.14 -9.11
C ASN A 182 20.11 -28.29 -10.01
N ASN A 183 21.41 -28.42 -10.11
CA ASN A 183 22.10 -29.42 -10.92
C ASN A 183 22.71 -30.58 -10.09
N ARG A 184 22.42 -30.65 -8.79
CA ARG A 184 22.93 -31.68 -7.87
C ARG A 184 21.82 -32.21 -6.99
N GLY A 185 21.69 -33.53 -6.91
CA GLY A 185 20.70 -34.20 -6.07
C GLY A 185 20.42 -35.61 -6.55
N ILE A 186 19.72 -36.42 -5.76
CA ILE A 186 19.46 -37.85 -6.04
C ILE A 186 18.75 -38.04 -7.38
N HIS A 187 17.76 -37.22 -7.70
CA HIS A 187 17.02 -37.33 -8.96
C HIS A 187 17.87 -36.98 -10.17
N ILE A 188 18.74 -35.97 -10.05
CA ILE A 188 19.67 -35.58 -11.11
C ILE A 188 20.71 -36.68 -11.32
N CYS A 189 21.30 -37.20 -10.23
CA CYS A 189 22.22 -38.32 -10.30
C CYS A 189 21.60 -39.56 -10.96
N LYS A 190 20.34 -39.87 -10.66
CA LYS A 190 19.59 -40.98 -11.30
C LYS A 190 19.41 -40.73 -12.80
N SER A 191 19.04 -39.51 -13.21
CA SER A 191 18.89 -39.14 -14.62
C SER A 191 20.23 -39.25 -15.37
N MET A 192 21.32 -38.76 -14.78
CA MET A 192 22.65 -38.84 -15.34
C MET A 192 23.12 -40.30 -15.46
N LEU A 193 22.89 -41.10 -14.43
CA LEU A 193 23.25 -42.55 -14.46
C LEU A 193 22.45 -43.28 -15.53
N ALA A 194 21.16 -43.03 -15.65
CA ALA A 194 20.32 -43.62 -16.68
C ALA A 194 20.82 -43.23 -18.09
N TYR A 195 21.15 -41.97 -18.31
CA TYR A 195 21.74 -41.53 -19.57
C TYR A 195 23.05 -42.29 -19.87
N LYS A 196 23.95 -42.33 -18.91
CA LYS A 196 25.22 -43.05 -19.05
C LYS A 196 25.07 -44.52 -19.37
N LEU A 197 24.13 -45.22 -18.73
CA LEU A 197 23.91 -46.66 -18.91
C LEU A 197 23.18 -47.02 -20.21
N PHE A 198 22.27 -46.19 -20.67
CA PHE A 198 21.31 -46.57 -21.72
C PHE A 198 21.48 -45.76 -23.02
N HIS A 199 22.09 -44.58 -22.98
CA HIS A 199 22.08 -43.61 -24.10
C HIS A 199 23.48 -43.19 -24.54
N GLU A 200 24.43 -43.00 -23.63
CA GLU A 200 25.77 -42.43 -23.93
C GLU A 200 26.51 -43.29 -24.97
N ALA A 201 26.49 -44.61 -24.84
CA ALA A 201 27.15 -45.52 -25.77
C ALA A 201 26.53 -45.52 -27.19
N LYS A 202 25.33 -44.99 -27.34
CA LYS A 202 24.62 -44.88 -28.62
C LYS A 202 24.73 -43.48 -29.23
N ASN A 203 25.46 -42.55 -28.58
CA ASN A 203 25.57 -41.17 -28.94
C ASN A 203 24.18 -40.46 -29.08
N GLU A 204 23.18 -40.92 -28.30
CA GLU A 204 21.85 -40.31 -28.27
C GLU A 204 21.88 -38.99 -27.50
N THR A 205 21.34 -37.96 -28.09
CA THR A 205 21.19 -36.64 -27.45
C THR A 205 19.74 -36.37 -27.13
N PRO A 206 19.42 -35.41 -26.26
CA PRO A 206 18.01 -35.01 -26.02
C PRO A 206 17.26 -34.73 -27.30
N GLU A 207 17.89 -34.06 -28.26
CA GLU A 207 17.31 -33.75 -29.57
C GLU A 207 17.00 -35.02 -30.37
N SER A 208 17.93 -35.97 -30.42
CA SER A 208 17.75 -37.24 -31.14
C SER A 208 16.65 -38.10 -30.53
N LEU A 209 16.36 -37.92 -29.23
CA LEU A 209 15.30 -38.58 -28.50
C LEU A 209 13.96 -37.83 -28.57
N GLY A 210 13.91 -36.69 -29.29
CA GLY A 210 12.72 -35.85 -29.38
C GLY A 210 12.33 -35.14 -28.09
N MET A 211 13.27 -35.04 -27.15
CA MET A 211 13.11 -34.29 -25.91
C MET A 211 13.34 -32.79 -26.21
N LYS A 212 12.33 -31.98 -25.98
CA LYS A 212 12.37 -30.52 -26.15
C LYS A 212 12.47 -29.83 -24.81
#